data_2599caca3e0e53a69ebc4613af5afb59
#
_entry.id   2599caca3e0e53a69ebc4613af5afb59
#
_cell.length_a   1.000
_cell.length_b   1.000
_cell.length_c   1.000
_cell.angle_alpha   90.00
_cell.angle_beta   90.00
_cell.angle_gamma   90.00
#
_symmetry.space_group_name_H-M   'P 1'
#
loop_
_entity.id
_entity.type
_entity.pdbx_description
1 polymer ?
#
loop_
_entity_poly.entity_id
_entity_poly.type
_entity_poly.pdbx_seq_one_letter_code
_entity_poly.pdbx_strand_id
1 'polypeptide(L)'
;MKLQISDLSTERKWRAATGTTPVKFEKLLCLFTASYLELYGKTVAQRQAESSKTPSLQSEQELLYFTLFSLKAGLSYDLLGLVCGLDGSNAQRNQQLGLAVLQHALGRAQCLPARTFASAEDFAAYFQEEEELLLDGVEQRVQRPRQHEAQKDCYSGKKSATRSKPWP
;
A
#
# COMPACT_ATOMS: atom_id res chain seq x y z
N MET A 1 -2.98 -24.86 8.39
CA MET A 1 -2.48 -24.75 6.99
C MET A 1 -2.00 -23.33 6.83
N LYS A 2 -0.74 -23.12 6.51
CA LYS A 2 -0.15 -21.77 6.36
C LYS A 2 0.12 -21.54 4.89
N LEU A 3 -0.43 -20.49 4.31
CA LEU A 3 -0.17 -20.12 2.91
C LEU A 3 1.31 -19.72 2.74
N GLN A 4 2.00 -20.36 1.79
CA GLN A 4 3.42 -20.16 1.52
C GLN A 4 3.66 -19.79 0.06
N ILE A 5 4.82 -19.19 -0.22
CA ILE A 5 5.24 -18.85 -1.60
C ILE A 5 5.32 -20.10 -2.48
N SER A 6 5.74 -21.25 -1.90
CA SER A 6 5.78 -22.54 -2.59
C SER A 6 4.43 -23.03 -3.12
N ASP A 7 3.31 -22.53 -2.59
CA ASP A 7 1.96 -22.88 -3.06
C ASP A 7 1.62 -22.21 -4.40
N LEU A 8 2.41 -21.18 -4.79
CA LEU A 8 2.22 -20.39 -6.00
C LEU A 8 2.87 -21.04 -7.22
N SER A 9 2.41 -22.22 -7.59
CA SER A 9 3.01 -23.02 -8.66
C SER A 9 2.75 -22.51 -10.09
N THR A 10 1.84 -21.53 -10.29
CA THR A 10 1.49 -21.00 -11.60
C THR A 10 1.42 -19.48 -11.58
N GLU A 11 1.63 -18.84 -12.74
CA GLU A 11 1.52 -17.38 -12.88
C GLU A 11 0.13 -16.87 -12.46
N ARG A 12 -0.93 -17.63 -12.74
CA ARG A 12 -2.30 -17.30 -12.31
C ARG A 12 -2.40 -17.21 -10.77
N LYS A 13 -1.79 -18.16 -10.05
CA LYS A 13 -1.76 -18.13 -8.57
C LYS A 13 -0.95 -16.95 -8.06
N TRP A 14 0.19 -16.63 -8.69
CA TRP A 14 0.97 -15.45 -8.36
C TRP A 14 0.17 -14.16 -8.50
N ARG A 15 -0.49 -13.96 -9.64
CA ARG A 15 -1.36 -12.79 -9.86
C ARG A 15 -2.54 -12.74 -8.91
N ALA A 16 -3.13 -13.88 -8.58
CA ALA A 16 -4.24 -13.95 -7.63
C ALA A 16 -3.80 -13.57 -6.21
N ALA A 17 -2.66 -14.06 -5.75
CA ALA A 17 -2.16 -13.84 -4.39
C ALA A 17 -1.47 -12.49 -4.20
N THR A 18 -0.67 -12.03 -5.18
CA THR A 18 0.21 -10.86 -5.02
C THR A 18 -0.10 -9.70 -5.98
N GLY A 19 -0.95 -9.91 -6.98
CA GLY A 19 -1.17 -8.95 -8.06
C GLY A 19 -0.02 -8.87 -9.08
N THR A 20 1.06 -9.65 -8.91
CA THR A 20 2.27 -9.60 -9.74
C THR A 20 2.58 -10.95 -10.39
N THR A 21 3.53 -10.95 -11.34
CA THR A 21 4.13 -12.18 -11.88
C THR A 21 5.39 -12.53 -11.07
N PRO A 22 5.89 -13.79 -11.11
CA PRO A 22 7.13 -14.17 -10.45
C PRO A 22 8.30 -13.27 -10.81
N VAL A 23 8.47 -12.95 -12.10
CA VAL A 23 9.56 -12.09 -12.58
C VAL A 23 9.47 -10.67 -12.02
N LYS A 24 8.26 -10.09 -11.94
CA LYS A 24 8.07 -8.77 -11.34
C LYS A 24 8.28 -8.81 -9.83
N PHE A 25 7.86 -9.88 -9.18
CA PHE A 25 8.09 -10.09 -7.76
C PHE A 25 9.58 -10.10 -7.41
N GLU A 26 10.41 -10.85 -8.16
CA GLU A 26 11.86 -10.91 -7.95
C GLU A 26 12.53 -9.54 -8.13
N LYS A 27 12.14 -8.79 -9.17
CA LYS A 27 12.63 -7.41 -9.35
C LYS A 27 12.27 -6.51 -8.16
N LEU A 28 11.03 -6.61 -7.69
CA LEU A 28 10.57 -5.84 -6.54
C LEU A 28 11.27 -6.28 -5.25
N LEU A 29 11.55 -7.58 -5.09
CA LEU A 29 12.25 -8.14 -3.94
C LEU A 29 13.67 -7.57 -3.81
N CYS A 30 14.40 -7.40 -4.91
CA CYS A 30 15.72 -6.75 -4.88
C CYS A 30 15.65 -5.34 -4.31
N LEU A 31 14.67 -4.53 -4.77
CA LEU A 31 14.46 -3.17 -4.29
C LEU A 31 14.00 -3.16 -2.82
N PHE A 32 13.12 -4.08 -2.46
CA PHE A 32 12.58 -4.21 -1.13
C PHE A 32 13.65 -4.60 -0.11
N THR A 33 14.50 -5.57 -0.43
CA THR A 33 15.61 -6.01 0.42
C THR A 33 16.63 -4.88 0.65
N ALA A 34 17.01 -4.16 -0.42
CA ALA A 34 17.91 -3.01 -0.30
C ALA A 34 17.29 -1.92 0.59
N SER A 35 16.00 -1.63 0.41
CA SER A 35 15.28 -0.64 1.21
C SER A 35 15.10 -1.06 2.66
N TYR A 36 14.87 -2.35 2.92
CA TYR A 36 14.80 -2.89 4.28
C TYR A 36 16.13 -2.68 5.02
N LEU A 37 17.24 -3.03 4.37
CA LEU A 37 18.58 -2.86 4.94
C LEU A 37 18.90 -1.38 5.20
N GLU A 38 18.53 -0.50 4.29
CA GLU A 38 18.74 0.95 4.45
C GLU A 38 17.95 1.53 5.63
N LEU A 39 16.67 1.14 5.78
CA LEU A 39 15.81 1.63 6.86
C LEU A 39 16.20 1.09 8.23
N TYR A 40 16.65 -0.15 8.32
CA TYR A 40 16.83 -0.83 9.61
C TYR A 40 18.28 -1.22 9.92
N GLY A 41 19.21 -1.04 8.99
CA GLY A 41 20.65 -1.34 9.17
C GLY A 41 20.98 -2.83 9.29
N LYS A 42 19.97 -3.72 9.24
CA LYS A 42 20.10 -5.18 9.40
C LYS A 42 19.07 -5.89 8.55
N THR A 43 19.39 -7.09 8.08
CA THR A 43 18.42 -7.96 7.40
C THR A 43 17.39 -8.50 8.38
N VAL A 44 16.28 -9.03 7.85
CA VAL A 44 15.26 -9.74 8.65
C VAL A 44 15.92 -10.89 9.42
N ALA A 45 16.75 -11.68 8.77
CA ALA A 45 17.46 -12.81 9.40
C ALA A 45 18.39 -12.37 10.54
N GLN A 46 19.14 -11.26 10.38
CA GLN A 46 20.00 -10.71 11.42
C GLN A 46 19.21 -10.21 12.64
N ARG A 47 18.08 -9.51 12.41
CA ARG A 47 17.20 -9.06 13.50
C ARG A 47 16.61 -10.24 14.26
N GLN A 48 16.36 -11.35 13.58
CA GLN A 48 15.83 -12.56 14.19
C GLN A 48 16.87 -13.25 15.09
N ALA A 49 18.11 -13.31 14.64
CA ALA A 49 19.19 -13.92 15.43
C ALA A 49 19.39 -13.21 16.78
N GLU A 50 19.02 -11.94 16.87
CA GLU A 50 19.08 -11.15 18.10
C GLU A 50 17.82 -11.27 18.97
N SER A 51 16.74 -11.87 18.46
CA SER A 51 15.47 -12.02 19.17
C SER A 51 15.36 -13.38 19.85
N SER A 52 14.89 -13.38 21.09
CA SER A 52 14.59 -14.62 21.82
C SER A 52 13.35 -15.35 21.27
N LYS A 53 12.56 -14.72 20.39
CA LYS A 53 11.34 -15.28 19.79
C LYS A 53 11.59 -15.56 18.33
N THR A 54 11.22 -16.75 17.86
CA THR A 54 11.22 -17.10 16.44
C THR A 54 10.08 -16.35 15.74
N PRO A 55 10.35 -15.39 14.85
CA PRO A 55 9.31 -14.69 14.14
C PRO A 55 8.67 -15.59 13.09
N SER A 56 7.43 -15.29 12.76
CA SER A 56 6.65 -16.10 11.83
C SER A 56 7.02 -15.84 10.37
N LEU A 57 7.56 -14.66 10.04
CA LEU A 57 8.12 -14.30 8.73
C LEU A 57 9.64 -14.21 8.87
N GLN A 58 10.38 -15.05 8.15
CA GLN A 58 11.81 -15.29 8.39
C GLN A 58 12.72 -14.62 7.37
N SER A 59 12.18 -14.01 6.34
CA SER A 59 12.95 -13.36 5.29
C SER A 59 12.23 -12.14 4.72
N GLU A 60 12.98 -11.28 4.02
CA GLU A 60 12.42 -10.17 3.26
C GLU A 60 11.46 -10.66 2.18
N GLN A 61 11.72 -11.82 1.61
CA GLN A 61 10.85 -12.45 0.61
C GLN A 61 9.48 -12.81 1.21
N GLU A 62 9.47 -13.42 2.39
CA GLU A 62 8.21 -13.74 3.10
C GLU A 62 7.47 -12.48 3.53
N LEU A 63 8.19 -11.45 3.99
CA LEU A 63 7.60 -10.18 4.38
C LEU A 63 6.99 -9.46 3.17
N LEU A 64 7.69 -9.40 2.04
CA LEU A 64 7.16 -8.81 0.80
C LEU A 64 5.94 -9.58 0.30
N TYR A 65 6.03 -10.91 0.27
CA TYR A 65 4.90 -11.76 -0.13
C TYR A 65 3.67 -11.51 0.76
N PHE A 66 3.85 -11.55 2.08
CA PHE A 66 2.79 -11.26 3.04
C PHE A 66 2.18 -9.87 2.82
N THR A 67 3.02 -8.86 2.59
CA THR A 67 2.57 -7.47 2.35
C THR A 67 1.71 -7.38 1.09
N LEU A 68 2.18 -7.93 -0.03
CA LEU A 68 1.43 -7.94 -1.30
C LEU A 68 0.13 -8.75 -1.19
N PHE A 69 0.20 -9.91 -0.51
CA PHE A 69 -0.99 -10.73 -0.26
C PHE A 69 -2.03 -9.96 0.58
N SER A 70 -1.60 -9.29 1.63
CA SER A 70 -2.51 -8.51 2.50
C SER A 70 -3.23 -7.39 1.74
N LEU A 71 -2.52 -6.69 0.85
CA LEU A 71 -3.09 -5.65 -0.01
C LEU A 71 -4.08 -6.22 -1.03
N LYS A 72 -3.73 -7.36 -1.62
CA LYS A 72 -4.56 -7.99 -2.67
C LYS A 72 -5.80 -8.65 -2.11
N ALA A 73 -5.70 -9.29 -0.93
CA ALA A 73 -6.78 -10.07 -0.34
C ALA A 73 -7.81 -9.20 0.41
N GLY A 74 -7.41 -8.03 0.93
CA GLY A 74 -8.31 -7.13 1.66
C GLY A 74 -8.95 -7.76 2.92
N LEU A 75 -8.28 -8.74 3.53
CA LEU A 75 -8.78 -9.45 4.70
C LEU A 75 -8.64 -8.63 5.98
N SER A 76 -9.50 -8.87 6.96
CA SER A 76 -9.26 -8.40 8.33
C SER A 76 -7.98 -9.01 8.89
N TYR A 77 -7.36 -8.36 9.88
CA TYR A 77 -6.10 -8.85 10.46
C TYR A 77 -6.23 -10.24 11.09
N ASP A 78 -7.38 -10.56 11.67
CA ASP A 78 -7.62 -11.87 12.26
C ASP A 78 -7.68 -12.96 11.18
N LEU A 79 -8.39 -12.72 10.08
CA LEU A 79 -8.45 -13.66 8.95
C LEU A 79 -7.11 -13.75 8.23
N LEU A 80 -6.41 -12.63 8.04
CA LEU A 80 -5.08 -12.61 7.47
C LEU A 80 -4.09 -13.43 8.32
N GLY A 81 -4.18 -13.25 9.65
CA GLY A 81 -3.41 -14.03 10.61
C GLY A 81 -3.72 -15.52 10.52
N LEU A 82 -4.99 -15.90 10.48
CA LEU A 82 -5.41 -17.30 10.37
C LEU A 82 -4.84 -17.96 9.09
N VAL A 83 -4.93 -17.27 7.94
CA VAL A 83 -4.41 -17.78 6.65
C VAL A 83 -2.89 -17.89 6.64
N CYS A 84 -2.18 -16.93 7.23
CA CYS A 84 -0.71 -16.86 7.21
C CYS A 84 -0.04 -17.50 8.44
N GLY A 85 -0.82 -18.08 9.38
CA GLY A 85 -0.29 -18.69 10.60
C GLY A 85 0.30 -17.69 11.59
N LEU A 86 -0.34 -16.50 11.70
CA LEU A 86 -0.03 -15.41 12.61
C LEU A 86 -1.22 -15.15 13.55
N ASP A 87 -1.00 -14.45 14.64
CA ASP A 87 -2.10 -13.76 15.31
C ASP A 87 -2.42 -12.42 14.63
N GLY A 88 -3.64 -11.88 14.85
CA GLY A 88 -4.09 -10.66 14.20
C GLY A 88 -3.19 -9.44 14.49
N SER A 89 -2.65 -9.33 15.72
CA SER A 89 -1.74 -8.25 16.11
C SER A 89 -0.40 -8.33 15.39
N ASN A 90 0.15 -9.54 15.21
CA ASN A 90 1.36 -9.75 14.43
C ASN A 90 1.10 -9.56 12.93
N ALA A 91 -0.05 -9.94 12.42
CA ALA A 91 -0.45 -9.66 11.05
C ALA A 91 -0.46 -8.15 10.78
N GLN A 92 -1.06 -7.36 11.68
CA GLN A 92 -1.07 -5.89 11.58
C GLN A 92 0.34 -5.30 11.60
N ARG A 93 1.19 -5.70 12.57
CA ARG A 93 2.57 -5.19 12.69
C ARG A 93 3.42 -5.51 11.45
N ASN A 94 3.33 -6.75 10.95
CA ASN A 94 4.06 -7.16 9.76
C ASN A 94 3.57 -6.44 8.50
N GLN A 95 2.26 -6.18 8.37
CA GLN A 95 1.73 -5.39 7.27
C GLN A 95 2.26 -3.96 7.32
N GLN A 96 2.21 -3.30 8.48
CA GLN A 96 2.73 -1.93 8.64
C GLN A 96 4.23 -1.86 8.33
N LEU A 97 5.01 -2.82 8.83
CA LEU A 97 6.45 -2.93 8.54
C LEU A 97 6.69 -3.08 7.04
N GLY A 98 6.01 -4.05 6.41
CA GLY A 98 6.17 -4.32 4.98
C GLY A 98 5.72 -3.15 4.10
N LEU A 99 4.64 -2.44 4.47
CA LEU A 99 4.19 -1.24 3.77
C LEU A 99 5.20 -0.11 3.84
N ALA A 100 5.83 0.12 5.00
CA ALA A 100 6.85 1.14 5.15
C ALA A 100 8.06 0.87 4.23
N VAL A 101 8.53 -0.38 4.20
CA VAL A 101 9.63 -0.79 3.31
C VAL A 101 9.23 -0.69 1.85
N LEU A 102 8.01 -1.14 1.49
CA LEU A 102 7.51 -1.09 0.12
C LEU A 102 7.40 0.37 -0.38
N GLN A 103 6.87 1.28 0.43
CA GLN A 103 6.79 2.69 0.10
C GLN A 103 8.18 3.30 -0.13
N HIS A 104 9.15 2.98 0.73
CA HIS A 104 10.53 3.42 0.57
C HIS A 104 11.15 2.88 -0.72
N ALA A 105 10.97 1.59 -1.02
CA ALA A 105 11.46 0.95 -2.24
C ALA A 105 10.89 1.59 -3.52
N LEU A 106 9.57 1.82 -3.54
CA LEU A 106 8.89 2.45 -4.68
C LEU A 106 9.27 3.93 -4.82
N GLY A 107 9.48 4.65 -3.71
CA GLY A 107 9.96 6.04 -3.73
C GLY A 107 11.35 6.15 -4.35
N ARG A 108 12.29 5.28 -3.95
CA ARG A 108 13.64 5.22 -4.55
C ARG A 108 13.61 4.88 -6.04
N ALA A 109 12.69 4.02 -6.46
CA ALA A 109 12.52 3.65 -7.85
C ALA A 109 11.73 4.70 -8.66
N GLN A 110 11.35 5.83 -8.03
CA GLN A 110 10.52 6.88 -8.65
C GLN A 110 9.21 6.35 -9.25
N CYS A 111 8.67 5.26 -8.67
CA CYS A 111 7.42 4.64 -9.11
C CYS A 111 6.18 5.13 -8.35
N LEU A 112 6.35 5.99 -7.36
CA LEU A 112 5.21 6.58 -6.64
C LEU A 112 4.77 7.86 -7.36
N PRO A 113 3.47 7.98 -7.68
CA PRO A 113 2.94 9.22 -8.21
C PRO A 113 3.03 10.34 -7.17
N ALA A 114 3.13 11.57 -7.64
CA ALA A 114 2.98 12.74 -6.78
C ALA A 114 1.60 12.71 -6.13
N ARG A 115 1.53 12.96 -4.81
CA ARG A 115 0.28 12.90 -4.04
C ARG A 115 -0.34 14.27 -3.82
N THR A 116 0.47 15.31 -3.90
CA THR A 116 0.06 16.69 -3.67
C THR A 116 0.81 17.61 -4.63
N PHE A 117 0.12 18.62 -5.09
CA PHE A 117 0.70 19.70 -5.89
C PHE A 117 0.45 21.01 -5.15
N ALA A 118 1.42 21.89 -5.12
CA ALA A 118 1.30 23.18 -4.44
C ALA A 118 0.41 24.16 -5.23
N SER A 119 0.38 24.02 -6.56
CA SER A 119 -0.39 24.86 -7.46
C SER A 119 -0.91 24.09 -8.68
N ALA A 120 -1.79 24.71 -9.45
CA ALA A 120 -2.26 24.19 -10.73
C ALA A 120 -1.14 24.12 -11.77
N GLU A 121 -0.20 25.07 -11.71
CA GLU A 121 0.98 25.11 -12.57
C GLU A 121 1.91 23.93 -12.30
N ASP A 122 2.15 23.57 -11.03
CA ASP A 122 2.93 22.40 -10.66
C ASP A 122 2.26 21.11 -11.15
N PHE A 123 0.94 21.02 -11.07
CA PHE A 123 0.17 19.91 -11.62
C PHE A 123 0.35 19.82 -13.14
N ALA A 124 0.20 20.92 -13.86
CA ALA A 124 0.36 20.97 -15.32
C ALA A 124 1.80 20.61 -15.74
N ALA A 125 2.80 21.12 -15.01
CA ALA A 125 4.21 20.81 -15.28
C ALA A 125 4.53 19.33 -15.04
N TYR A 126 3.96 18.70 -14.01
CA TYR A 126 4.17 17.27 -13.72
C TYR A 126 3.63 16.36 -14.82
N PHE A 127 2.51 16.72 -15.45
CA PHE A 127 1.84 15.93 -16.48
C PHE A 127 2.06 16.48 -17.90
N GLN A 128 3.04 17.35 -18.11
CA GLN A 128 3.25 18.00 -19.41
C GLN A 128 3.55 17.04 -20.57
N GLU A 129 4.04 15.82 -20.28
CA GLU A 129 4.35 14.79 -21.29
C GLU A 129 3.17 13.83 -21.55
N GLU A 130 2.08 13.97 -20.77
CA GLU A 130 0.90 13.10 -20.91
C GLU A 130 -0.12 13.73 -21.85
N GLU A 131 -0.51 13.03 -22.91
CA GLU A 131 -1.47 13.53 -23.89
C GLU A 131 -2.90 13.55 -23.34
N GLU A 132 -3.23 12.64 -22.42
CA GLU A 132 -4.59 12.47 -21.87
C GLU A 132 -4.54 12.12 -20.37
N LEU A 133 -5.30 12.86 -19.56
CA LEU A 133 -5.45 12.63 -18.13
C LEU A 133 -6.90 12.28 -17.80
N LEU A 134 -7.10 11.15 -17.11
CA LEU A 134 -8.38 10.77 -16.54
C LEU A 134 -8.44 11.26 -15.09
N LEU A 135 -9.27 12.27 -14.82
CA LEU A 135 -9.50 12.81 -13.48
C LEU A 135 -10.80 12.23 -12.92
N ASP A 136 -10.70 11.48 -11.84
CA ASP A 136 -11.87 10.99 -11.08
C ASP A 136 -11.97 11.72 -9.75
N GLY A 137 -13.11 12.37 -9.51
CA GLY A 137 -13.39 13.14 -8.30
C GLY A 137 -14.19 12.31 -7.30
N VAL A 138 -13.62 12.07 -6.12
CA VAL A 138 -14.33 11.43 -5.01
C VAL A 138 -14.97 12.51 -4.13
N GLU A 139 -16.30 12.49 -4.03
CA GLU A 139 -17.02 13.36 -3.09
C GLU A 139 -16.92 12.80 -1.67
N GLN A 140 -16.28 13.53 -0.78
CA GLN A 140 -16.19 13.19 0.63
C GLN A 140 -17.31 13.87 1.42
N ARG A 141 -18.07 13.13 2.21
CA ARG A 141 -19.07 13.69 3.12
C ARG A 141 -18.38 14.49 4.22
N VAL A 142 -18.83 15.72 4.42
CA VAL A 142 -18.37 16.59 5.51
C VAL A 142 -19.54 16.95 6.42
N GLN A 143 -19.24 17.29 7.67
CA GLN A 143 -20.25 17.80 8.59
C GLN A 143 -20.82 19.10 8.05
N ARG A 144 -22.15 19.24 8.08
CA ARG A 144 -22.83 20.42 7.57
C ARG A 144 -22.34 21.67 8.30
N PRO A 145 -21.78 22.67 7.59
CA PRO A 145 -21.39 23.94 8.21
C PRO A 145 -22.58 24.68 8.85
N ARG A 146 -22.36 25.44 9.91
CA ARG A 146 -23.40 26.22 10.55
C ARG A 146 -23.79 27.49 9.75
N GLN A 147 -22.81 28.05 9.02
CA GLN A 147 -23.01 29.26 8.23
C GLN A 147 -23.65 28.95 6.88
N HIS A 148 -24.67 29.71 6.48
CA HIS A 148 -25.47 29.47 5.28
C HIS A 148 -24.65 29.58 3.99
N GLU A 149 -23.71 30.53 3.90
CA GLU A 149 -22.82 30.67 2.73
C GLU A 149 -21.91 29.44 2.57
N ALA A 150 -21.25 29.00 3.64
CA ALA A 150 -20.43 27.79 3.64
C ALA A 150 -21.25 26.52 3.33
N GLN A 151 -22.55 26.50 3.65
CA GLN A 151 -23.43 25.40 3.25
C GLN A 151 -23.62 25.34 1.74
N LYS A 152 -23.80 26.51 1.07
CA LYS A 152 -23.95 26.57 -0.39
C LYS A 152 -22.70 26.05 -1.10
N ASP A 153 -21.52 26.44 -0.61
CA ASP A 153 -20.24 26.02 -1.20
C ASP A 153 -19.99 24.52 -1.09
N CYS A 154 -20.46 23.93 0.01
CA CYS A 154 -20.30 22.47 0.25
C CYS A 154 -21.50 21.64 -0.26
N TYR A 155 -22.54 22.25 -0.85
CA TYR A 155 -23.73 21.53 -1.27
C TYR A 155 -23.51 20.81 -2.62
N SER A 156 -23.73 19.49 -2.64
CA SER A 156 -23.81 18.72 -3.87
C SER A 156 -25.26 18.40 -4.21
N GLY A 157 -25.76 19.03 -5.26
CA GLY A 157 -27.13 18.80 -5.77
C GLY A 157 -27.38 17.36 -6.24
N LYS A 158 -26.33 16.62 -6.58
CA LYS A 158 -26.39 15.27 -7.15
C LYS A 158 -26.87 14.20 -6.15
N LYS A 159 -26.63 14.40 -4.84
CA LYS A 159 -27.02 13.45 -3.78
C LYS A 159 -27.66 14.12 -2.55
N SER A 160 -28.12 15.35 -2.68
CA SER A 160 -28.75 16.11 -1.59
C SER A 160 -28.00 16.06 -0.25
N ALA A 161 -26.66 16.11 -0.30
CA ALA A 161 -25.79 16.01 0.87
C ALA A 161 -24.73 17.11 0.85
N THR A 162 -24.30 17.52 2.04
CA THR A 162 -23.18 18.45 2.21
C THR A 162 -21.85 17.70 2.03
N ARG A 163 -20.99 18.19 1.14
CA ARG A 163 -19.72 17.56 0.76
C ARG A 163 -18.65 18.60 0.53
N SER A 164 -17.37 18.20 0.70
CA SER A 164 -16.26 18.97 0.17
C SER A 164 -16.28 18.87 -1.35
N LYS A 165 -16.28 20.02 -2.03
CA LYS A 165 -16.01 20.03 -3.47
C LYS A 165 -14.54 19.63 -3.67
N PRO A 166 -14.22 18.77 -4.67
CA PRO A 166 -12.86 18.65 -5.11
C PRO A 166 -12.37 20.02 -5.58
N TRP A 167 -11.09 20.26 -5.42
CA TRP A 167 -10.40 21.50 -5.80
C TRP A 167 -10.79 21.99 -7.19
N PRO A 168 -10.85 23.34 -7.40
CA PRO A 168 -11.01 23.91 -8.73
C PRO A 168 -9.79 23.63 -9.59
#